data_c9f43eadde536f837535bf2e355c5431
#
_entry.id   c9f43eadde536f837535bf2e355c5431
#
_cell.length_a   1.000
_cell.length_b   1.000
_cell.length_c   1.000
_cell.angle_alpha   90.00
_cell.angle_beta   90.00
_cell.angle_gamma   90.00
#
_symmetry.space_group_name_H-M   'P 1'
#
loop_
_entity.id
_entity.type
_entity.pdbx_description
1 polymer ?
#
loop_
_entity_poly.entity_id
_entity_poly.type
_entity_poly.pdbx_seq_one_letter_code
_entity_poly.pdbx_strand_id
1 'polypeptide(L)'
;YGISMIYGTTGTLYFEDIPAELTGTPLQVLALVFFFSGLAFKLSLVPFHLWTADTYQGPPTTVSAYLSVISKGAAAFALMIILMKVFGPMTEQWSEILCIIIVATITIANLFAIRQNNLKRFMAFSSISQAGYIMLAVLAGTPQGMASLVYYIVVYIAANLAVFGVINTIEQHTHGKIEREDYNGLYKTNPKLTMVMTLALFSLAGIPPFAGFFSKFFIFMAAFDAGFHLLVFLSLIHISEPTRRRGIS
;
A
#
# COMPACT_ATOMS: atom_id res chain seq x y z
N TYR A 1 8.20 11.83 19.05
CA TYR A 1 9.53 12.47 18.97
C TYR A 1 9.65 13.37 17.73
N GLY A 2 9.28 12.90 16.50
CA GLY A 2 9.39 13.71 15.28
C GLY A 2 8.72 15.08 15.38
N ILE A 3 7.48 15.14 15.87
CA ILE A 3 6.75 16.42 16.08
C ILE A 3 7.47 17.31 17.08
N SER A 4 7.99 16.75 18.19
CA SER A 4 8.72 17.49 19.19
C SER A 4 10.03 18.10 18.65
N MET A 5 10.74 17.35 17.79
CA MET A 5 11.95 17.84 17.11
C MET A 5 11.63 18.95 16.09
N ILE A 6 10.52 18.82 15.35
CA ILE A 6 10.06 19.88 14.44
C ILE A 6 9.78 21.15 15.23
N TYR A 7 8.99 21.06 16.30
CA TYR A 7 8.74 22.20 17.16
C TYR A 7 10.01 22.83 17.73
N GLY A 8 10.95 21.98 18.17
CA GLY A 8 12.23 22.46 18.72
C GLY A 8 13.12 23.21 17.71
N THR A 9 12.95 22.94 16.40
CA THR A 9 13.74 23.60 15.34
C THR A 9 13.01 24.75 14.65
N THR A 10 11.67 24.75 14.63
CA THR A 10 10.85 25.74 13.92
C THR A 10 10.12 26.71 14.87
N GLY A 11 9.95 26.32 16.14
CA GLY A 11 9.20 27.11 17.12
C GLY A 11 7.69 27.09 16.92
N THR A 12 7.17 26.41 15.90
CA THR A 12 5.76 26.36 15.55
C THR A 12 5.29 24.94 15.19
N LEU A 13 3.96 24.67 15.29
CA LEU A 13 3.32 23.45 14.80
C LEU A 13 2.25 23.76 13.76
N TYR A 14 2.10 25.00 13.35
CA TYR A 14 1.18 25.37 12.29
C TYR A 14 1.76 24.98 10.93
N PHE A 15 0.99 24.22 10.14
CA PHE A 15 1.43 23.70 8.84
C PHE A 15 1.80 24.78 7.82
N GLU A 16 1.25 25.98 7.99
CA GLU A 16 1.51 27.12 7.12
C GLU A 16 2.86 27.77 7.41
N ASP A 17 3.31 27.73 8.66
CA ASP A 17 4.52 28.40 9.12
C ASP A 17 5.76 27.50 9.06
N ILE A 18 5.60 26.19 9.29
CA ILE A 18 6.72 25.25 9.32
C ILE A 18 7.60 25.32 8.06
N PRO A 19 7.05 25.35 6.82
CA PRO A 19 7.88 25.36 5.60
C PRO A 19 8.88 26.51 5.53
N ALA A 20 8.54 27.68 6.08
CA ALA A 20 9.42 28.85 6.09
C ALA A 20 10.67 28.66 6.96
N GLU A 21 10.59 27.83 7.98
CA GLU A 21 11.65 27.55 8.95
C GLU A 21 12.44 26.27 8.62
N LEU A 22 12.03 25.53 7.59
CA LEU A 22 12.74 24.32 7.18
C LEU A 22 13.90 24.64 6.24
N THR A 23 15.11 24.48 6.76
CA THR A 23 16.38 24.73 6.05
C THR A 23 17.15 23.46 5.72
N GLY A 24 16.61 22.28 6.05
CA GLY A 24 17.26 20.99 5.81
C GLY A 24 18.41 20.66 6.76
N THR A 25 18.43 21.23 7.95
CA THR A 25 19.45 20.90 8.95
C THR A 25 19.41 19.42 9.35
N PRO A 26 20.53 18.80 9.80
CA PRO A 26 20.56 17.40 10.20
C PRO A 26 19.49 17.04 11.26
N LEU A 27 19.17 17.96 12.16
CA LEU A 27 18.14 17.77 13.17
C LEU A 27 16.73 17.76 12.54
N GLN A 28 16.47 18.60 11.54
CA GLN A 28 15.21 18.61 10.78
C GLN A 28 15.05 17.35 9.92
N VAL A 29 16.13 16.85 9.30
CA VAL A 29 16.12 15.57 8.59
C VAL A 29 15.81 14.42 9.55
N LEU A 30 16.42 14.41 10.72
CA LEU A 30 16.14 13.41 11.75
C LEU A 30 14.67 13.50 12.21
N ALA A 31 14.14 14.69 12.40
CA ALA A 31 12.74 14.93 12.76
C ALA A 31 11.78 14.40 11.68
N LEU A 32 12.09 14.63 10.40
CA LEU A 32 11.36 14.06 9.26
C LEU A 32 11.35 12.53 9.31
N VAL A 33 12.50 11.88 9.53
CA VAL A 33 12.62 10.42 9.60
C VAL A 33 11.78 9.87 10.76
N PHE A 34 11.83 10.46 11.94
CA PHE A 34 11.00 10.03 13.07
C PHE A 34 9.51 10.24 12.83
N PHE A 35 9.12 11.37 12.25
CA PHE A 35 7.74 11.63 11.88
C PHE A 35 7.23 10.64 10.82
N PHE A 36 8.02 10.45 9.76
CA PHE A 36 7.71 9.53 8.69
C PHE A 36 7.61 8.07 9.19
N SER A 37 8.45 7.65 10.14
CA SER A 37 8.40 6.31 10.72
C SER A 37 7.03 5.97 11.33
N GLY A 38 6.38 6.94 11.98
CA GLY A 38 5.04 6.76 12.53
C GLY A 38 3.97 6.54 11.46
N LEU A 39 4.00 7.30 10.37
CA LEU A 39 3.10 7.12 9.24
C LEU A 39 3.44 5.86 8.41
N ALA A 40 4.73 5.56 8.25
CA ALA A 40 5.20 4.34 7.61
C ALA A 40 4.74 3.08 8.36
N PHE A 41 4.76 3.11 9.70
CA PHE A 41 4.17 2.05 10.53
C PHE A 41 2.67 1.91 10.23
N LYS A 42 1.92 3.01 10.20
CA LYS A 42 0.48 3.00 9.91
C LYS A 42 0.16 2.45 8.52
N LEU A 43 0.98 2.78 7.54
CA LEU A 43 0.88 2.30 6.15
C LEU A 43 1.41 0.88 5.96
N SER A 44 2.10 0.35 6.96
CA SER A 44 2.79 -0.94 6.90
C SER A 44 3.92 -0.97 5.86
N LEU A 45 4.67 0.12 5.71
CA LEU A 45 5.84 0.16 4.84
C LEU A 45 7.03 -0.55 5.48
N VAL A 46 7.90 -1.15 4.69
CA VAL A 46 9.15 -1.73 5.17
C VAL A 46 10.08 -0.61 5.70
N PRO A 47 10.71 -0.78 6.87
CA PRO A 47 10.77 -1.97 7.74
C PRO A 47 9.64 -2.11 8.77
N PHE A 48 8.69 -1.21 8.83
CA PHE A 48 7.64 -1.11 9.86
C PHE A 48 6.41 -2.00 9.59
N HIS A 49 6.51 -3.04 8.76
CA HIS A 49 5.40 -3.85 8.25
C HIS A 49 5.09 -5.12 9.07
N LEU A 50 5.98 -5.55 9.98
CA LEU A 50 5.94 -6.87 10.61
C LEU A 50 4.65 -7.16 11.39
N TRP A 51 4.03 -6.14 11.97
CA TRP A 51 2.79 -6.25 12.74
C TRP A 51 1.57 -6.63 11.88
N THR A 52 1.60 -6.34 10.58
CA THR A 52 0.40 -6.33 9.71
C THR A 52 -0.14 -7.73 9.48
N ALA A 53 0.73 -8.72 9.25
CA ALA A 53 0.31 -10.09 8.95
C ALA A 53 -0.43 -10.73 10.13
N ASP A 54 0.08 -10.55 11.34
CA ASP A 54 -0.52 -11.12 12.56
C ASP A 54 -1.79 -10.37 12.95
N THR A 55 -1.78 -9.03 12.80
CA THR A 55 -2.95 -8.20 13.07
C THR A 55 -4.10 -8.45 12.08
N TYR A 56 -3.84 -8.89 10.85
CA TYR A 56 -4.91 -9.22 9.91
C TYR A 56 -5.43 -10.65 10.09
N GLN A 57 -4.60 -11.56 10.57
CA GLN A 57 -5.01 -12.95 10.79
C GLN A 57 -5.90 -13.12 12.03
N GLY A 58 -5.62 -12.40 13.11
CA GLY A 58 -6.26 -12.61 14.42
C GLY A 58 -7.72 -12.17 14.53
N PRO A 59 -8.10 -10.97 14.09
CA PRO A 59 -9.44 -10.43 14.28
C PRO A 59 -10.46 -11.03 13.29
N PRO A 60 -11.77 -10.75 13.52
CA PRO A 60 -12.81 -11.04 12.53
C PRO A 60 -12.46 -10.44 11.16
N THR A 61 -12.81 -11.13 10.07
CA THR A 61 -12.45 -10.76 8.71
C THR A 61 -12.92 -9.35 8.32
N THR A 62 -14.04 -8.89 8.85
CA THR A 62 -14.54 -7.52 8.63
C THR A 62 -13.61 -6.44 9.19
N VAL A 63 -12.98 -6.69 10.34
CA VAL A 63 -12.00 -5.78 10.94
C VAL A 63 -10.72 -5.74 10.10
N SER A 64 -10.24 -6.89 9.63
CA SER A 64 -9.09 -6.98 8.73
C SER A 64 -9.34 -6.23 7.42
N ALA A 65 -10.55 -6.35 6.85
CA ALA A 65 -10.96 -5.62 5.66
C ALA A 65 -10.90 -4.10 5.88
N TYR A 66 -11.46 -3.60 6.98
CA TYR A 66 -11.42 -2.18 7.34
C TYR A 66 -9.97 -1.66 7.47
N LEU A 67 -9.13 -2.39 8.21
CA LEU A 67 -7.73 -1.99 8.43
C LEU A 67 -6.92 -1.98 7.13
N SER A 68 -7.20 -2.92 6.22
CA SER A 68 -6.45 -3.03 4.97
C SER A 68 -6.70 -1.87 4.01
N VAL A 69 -7.86 -1.25 4.08
CA VAL A 69 -8.33 -0.30 3.08
C VAL A 69 -8.45 1.11 3.64
N ILE A 70 -9.40 1.32 4.56
CA ILE A 70 -9.78 2.67 5.01
C ILE A 70 -8.67 3.31 5.81
N SER A 71 -8.11 2.57 6.75
CA SER A 71 -7.00 3.04 7.60
C SER A 71 -5.77 3.42 6.77
N LYS A 72 -5.40 2.60 5.77
CA LYS A 72 -4.25 2.88 4.90
C LYS A 72 -4.52 4.01 3.91
N GLY A 73 -5.71 4.05 3.32
CA GLY A 73 -6.10 5.12 2.40
C GLY A 73 -6.04 6.49 3.08
N ALA A 74 -6.62 6.62 4.27
CA ALA A 74 -6.57 7.85 5.05
C ALA A 74 -5.12 8.26 5.40
N ALA A 75 -4.29 7.30 5.82
CA ALA A 75 -2.89 7.56 6.14
C ALA A 75 -2.07 8.00 4.91
N ALA A 76 -2.36 7.44 3.71
CA ALA A 76 -1.71 7.82 2.47
C ALA A 76 -2.03 9.26 2.07
N PHE A 77 -3.30 9.68 2.16
CA PHE A 77 -3.70 11.06 1.91
C PHE A 77 -3.05 12.02 2.91
N ALA A 78 -3.07 11.68 4.20
CA ALA A 78 -2.44 12.50 5.23
C ALA A 78 -0.93 12.66 4.97
N LEU A 79 -0.24 11.57 4.66
CA LEU A 79 1.18 11.61 4.34
C LEU A 79 1.46 12.49 3.12
N MET A 80 0.70 12.34 2.04
CA MET A 80 0.86 13.13 0.83
C MET A 80 0.70 14.63 1.11
N ILE A 81 -0.36 15.02 1.82
CA ILE A 81 -0.61 16.43 2.17
C ILE A 81 0.54 16.98 3.02
N ILE A 82 0.99 16.22 4.02
CA ILE A 82 2.04 16.65 4.93
C ILE A 82 3.38 16.78 4.19
N LEU A 83 3.77 15.81 3.37
CA LEU A 83 5.00 15.88 2.59
C LEU A 83 5.01 17.06 1.62
N MET A 84 3.89 17.32 0.94
CA MET A 84 3.81 18.41 -0.03
C MET A 84 3.68 19.79 0.63
N LYS A 85 2.89 19.92 1.69
CA LYS A 85 2.62 21.22 2.31
C LYS A 85 3.58 21.59 3.42
N VAL A 86 4.02 20.62 4.22
CA VAL A 86 4.89 20.89 5.38
C VAL A 86 6.35 20.66 5.04
N PHE A 87 6.67 19.49 4.44
CA PHE A 87 8.02 19.12 4.09
C PHE A 87 8.40 19.41 2.63
N GLY A 88 7.66 20.29 1.94
CA GLY A 88 7.96 20.72 0.58
C GLY A 88 9.40 21.21 0.38
N PRO A 89 9.97 22.05 1.26
CA PRO A 89 11.37 22.48 1.17
C PRO A 89 12.40 21.35 1.28
N MET A 90 12.02 20.20 1.82
CA MET A 90 12.89 19.02 2.00
C MET A 90 12.58 17.90 1.00
N THR A 91 12.12 18.23 -0.20
CA THR A 91 11.71 17.25 -1.23
C THR A 91 12.82 16.28 -1.60
N GLU A 92 14.06 16.73 -1.73
CA GLU A 92 15.20 15.86 -2.05
C GLU A 92 15.38 14.77 -0.99
N GLN A 93 15.37 15.14 0.28
CA GLN A 93 15.61 14.22 1.38
C GLN A 93 14.52 13.16 1.51
N TRP A 94 13.24 13.57 1.50
CA TRP A 94 12.17 12.57 1.64
C TRP A 94 11.94 11.74 0.37
N SER A 95 12.24 12.26 -0.82
CA SER A 95 12.11 11.50 -2.06
C SER A 95 13.11 10.35 -2.15
N GLU A 96 14.37 10.58 -1.75
CA GLU A 96 15.39 9.51 -1.66
C GLU A 96 14.99 8.40 -0.69
N ILE A 97 14.53 8.79 0.52
CA ILE A 97 14.06 7.84 1.53
C ILE A 97 12.88 7.03 1.00
N LEU A 98 11.91 7.69 0.35
CA LEU A 98 10.75 7.01 -0.23
C LEU A 98 11.13 6.04 -1.34
N CYS A 99 12.07 6.38 -2.23
CA CYS A 99 12.53 5.49 -3.28
C CYS A 99 13.02 4.15 -2.72
N ILE A 100 13.88 4.19 -1.71
CA ILE A 100 14.41 2.98 -1.05
C ILE A 100 13.29 2.18 -0.40
N ILE A 101 12.40 2.85 0.33
CA ILE A 101 11.28 2.22 1.05
C ILE A 101 10.28 1.58 0.08
N ILE A 102 9.98 2.21 -1.06
CA ILE A 102 9.07 1.67 -2.07
C ILE A 102 9.61 0.36 -2.64
N VAL A 103 10.86 0.34 -3.09
CA VAL A 103 11.49 -0.87 -3.64
C VAL A 103 11.51 -1.98 -2.60
N ALA A 104 11.96 -1.69 -1.39
CA ALA A 104 12.01 -2.66 -0.30
C ALA A 104 10.61 -3.19 0.05
N THR A 105 9.60 -2.30 0.12
CA THR A 105 8.23 -2.68 0.47
C THR A 105 7.62 -3.60 -0.57
N ILE A 106 7.69 -3.26 -1.85
CA ILE A 106 7.10 -4.07 -2.93
C ILE A 106 7.81 -5.43 -3.02
N THR A 107 9.15 -5.43 -2.97
CA THR A 107 9.96 -6.67 -3.08
C THR A 107 9.69 -7.62 -1.92
N ILE A 108 9.83 -7.15 -0.70
CA ILE A 108 9.68 -7.97 0.52
C ILE A 108 8.25 -8.48 0.64
N ALA A 109 7.26 -7.61 0.45
CA ALA A 109 5.85 -8.00 0.55
C ALA A 109 5.49 -9.10 -0.46
N ASN A 110 5.93 -8.99 -1.71
CA ASN A 110 5.66 -10.00 -2.74
C ASN A 110 6.34 -11.34 -2.45
N LEU A 111 7.59 -11.32 -1.99
CA LEU A 111 8.32 -12.54 -1.62
C LEU A 111 7.64 -13.28 -0.46
N PHE A 112 7.18 -12.55 0.56
CA PHE A 112 6.48 -13.14 1.69
C PHE A 112 5.06 -13.61 1.33
N ALA A 113 4.33 -12.87 0.46
CA ALA A 113 2.99 -13.24 0.01
C ALA A 113 2.95 -14.63 -0.63
N ILE A 114 3.94 -14.97 -1.47
CA ILE A 114 4.01 -16.26 -2.19
C ILE A 114 4.05 -17.45 -1.23
N ARG A 115 4.60 -17.28 -0.05
CA ARG A 115 4.79 -18.34 0.96
C ARG A 115 3.62 -18.52 1.91
N GLN A 116 2.59 -17.67 1.83
CA GLN A 116 1.45 -17.73 2.75
C GLN A 116 0.44 -18.77 2.30
N ASN A 117 0.01 -19.62 3.24
CA ASN A 117 -1.10 -20.56 3.06
C ASN A 117 -2.42 -19.96 3.58
N ASN A 118 -2.37 -19.20 4.65
CA ASN A 118 -3.53 -18.51 5.21
C ASN A 118 -3.91 -17.29 4.35
N LEU A 119 -5.18 -17.24 3.90
CA LEU A 119 -5.64 -16.19 2.99
C LEU A 119 -5.66 -14.79 3.63
N LYS A 120 -5.94 -14.67 4.92
CA LYS A 120 -5.88 -13.37 5.60
C LYS A 120 -4.43 -12.85 5.65
N ARG A 121 -3.45 -13.72 5.92
CA ARG A 121 -2.03 -13.36 5.87
C ARG A 121 -1.57 -13.02 4.45
N PHE A 122 -2.03 -13.79 3.46
CA PHE A 122 -1.78 -13.48 2.05
C PHE A 122 -2.29 -12.09 1.70
N MET A 123 -3.53 -11.75 2.08
CA MET A 123 -4.11 -10.42 1.86
C MET A 123 -3.38 -9.32 2.64
N ALA A 124 -2.81 -9.63 3.81
CA ALA A 124 -1.98 -8.69 4.54
C ALA A 124 -0.71 -8.33 3.76
N PHE A 125 0.03 -9.30 3.24
CA PHE A 125 1.23 -9.03 2.42
C PHE A 125 0.86 -8.40 1.07
N SER A 126 -0.23 -8.79 0.45
CA SER A 126 -0.78 -8.09 -0.71
C SER A 126 -1.04 -6.61 -0.40
N SER A 127 -1.65 -6.31 0.74
CA SER A 127 -1.93 -4.95 1.21
C SER A 127 -0.65 -4.13 1.48
N ILE A 128 0.44 -4.77 1.95
CA ILE A 128 1.76 -4.13 2.10
C ILE A 128 2.34 -3.78 0.72
N SER A 129 2.27 -4.69 -0.24
CA SER A 129 2.71 -4.42 -1.62
C SER A 129 1.93 -3.28 -2.25
N GLN A 130 0.60 -3.25 -2.08
CA GLN A 130 -0.24 -2.15 -2.59
C GLN A 130 0.10 -0.80 -1.95
N ALA A 131 0.48 -0.79 -0.66
CA ALA A 131 0.97 0.43 -0.01
C ALA A 131 2.26 0.95 -0.68
N GLY A 132 3.15 0.07 -1.14
CA GLY A 132 4.32 0.45 -1.93
C GLY A 132 3.94 1.15 -3.25
N TYR A 133 2.92 0.64 -3.98
CA TYR A 133 2.43 1.31 -5.20
C TYR A 133 1.75 2.65 -4.89
N ILE A 134 1.01 2.74 -3.79
CA ILE A 134 0.42 4.01 -3.32
C ILE A 134 1.52 5.07 -3.09
N MET A 135 2.66 4.66 -2.53
CA MET A 135 3.78 5.58 -2.28
C MET A 135 4.44 6.09 -3.57
N LEU A 136 4.35 5.39 -4.70
CA LEU A 136 4.78 5.93 -6.00
C LEU A 136 3.98 7.17 -6.41
N ALA A 137 2.67 7.17 -6.15
CA ALA A 137 1.83 8.34 -6.42
C ALA A 137 2.18 9.53 -5.49
N VAL A 138 2.51 9.23 -4.23
CA VAL A 138 2.96 10.24 -3.27
C VAL A 138 4.31 10.82 -3.69
N LEU A 139 5.23 9.97 -4.14
CA LEU A 139 6.58 10.35 -4.60
C LEU A 139 6.53 11.27 -5.83
N ALA A 140 5.57 11.06 -6.74
CA ALA A 140 5.42 11.91 -7.92
C ALA A 140 5.21 13.39 -7.57
N GLY A 141 4.58 13.70 -6.41
CA GLY A 141 4.45 15.06 -5.88
C GLY A 141 3.69 16.04 -6.79
N THR A 142 2.94 15.54 -7.77
CA THR A 142 2.25 16.31 -8.79
C THR A 142 0.72 16.24 -8.63
N PRO A 143 -0.04 17.22 -9.17
CA PRO A 143 -1.50 17.12 -9.22
C PRO A 143 -2.00 15.84 -9.91
N GLN A 144 -1.29 15.36 -10.93
CA GLN A 144 -1.58 14.12 -11.62
C GLN A 144 -1.32 12.90 -10.71
N GLY A 145 -0.25 12.90 -9.92
CA GLY A 145 0.02 11.90 -8.89
C GLY A 145 -1.10 11.85 -7.85
N MET A 146 -1.60 13.02 -7.43
CA MET A 146 -2.71 13.14 -6.48
C MET A 146 -4.02 12.55 -7.05
N ALA A 147 -4.37 12.88 -8.29
CA ALA A 147 -5.53 12.31 -8.98
C ALA A 147 -5.40 10.78 -9.14
N SER A 148 -4.22 10.29 -9.50
CA SER A 148 -3.91 8.86 -9.62
C SER A 148 -4.03 8.14 -8.28
N LEU A 149 -3.61 8.77 -7.18
CA LEU A 149 -3.75 8.26 -5.82
C LEU A 149 -5.22 8.05 -5.46
N VAL A 150 -6.07 9.06 -5.71
CA VAL A 150 -7.52 8.97 -5.45
C VAL A 150 -8.13 7.80 -6.22
N TYR A 151 -7.88 7.75 -7.53
CA TYR A 151 -8.42 6.68 -8.37
C TYR A 151 -7.96 5.30 -7.92
N TYR A 152 -6.66 5.17 -7.60
CA TYR A 152 -6.10 3.92 -7.11
C TYR A 152 -6.76 3.44 -5.82
N ILE A 153 -6.92 4.34 -4.84
CA ILE A 153 -7.54 4.00 -3.56
C ILE A 153 -8.98 3.55 -3.76
N VAL A 154 -9.77 4.20 -4.60
CA VAL A 154 -11.17 3.81 -4.89
C VAL A 154 -11.23 2.41 -5.48
N VAL A 155 -10.40 2.12 -6.49
CA VAL A 155 -10.34 0.79 -7.12
C VAL A 155 -9.86 -0.28 -6.12
N TYR A 156 -8.85 0.06 -5.32
CA TYR A 156 -8.33 -0.83 -4.28
C TYR A 156 -9.35 -1.16 -3.21
N ILE A 157 -10.15 -0.17 -2.77
CA ILE A 157 -11.26 -0.37 -1.83
C ILE A 157 -12.23 -1.42 -2.37
N ALA A 158 -12.72 -1.22 -3.58
CA ALA A 158 -13.71 -2.11 -4.19
C ALA A 158 -13.20 -3.55 -4.33
N ALA A 159 -12.00 -3.73 -4.89
CA ALA A 159 -11.41 -5.04 -5.10
C ALA A 159 -11.06 -5.75 -3.78
N ASN A 160 -10.50 -5.03 -2.81
CA ASN A 160 -10.10 -5.61 -1.53
C ASN A 160 -11.31 -6.03 -0.69
N LEU A 161 -12.35 -5.18 -0.61
CA LEU A 161 -13.59 -5.52 0.09
C LEU A 161 -14.30 -6.72 -0.56
N ALA A 162 -14.23 -6.87 -1.89
CA ALA A 162 -14.78 -8.04 -2.57
C ALA A 162 -14.06 -9.32 -2.15
N VAL A 163 -12.72 -9.34 -2.11
CA VAL A 163 -11.94 -10.50 -1.66
C VAL A 163 -12.23 -10.83 -0.19
N PHE A 164 -12.17 -9.84 0.70
CA PHE A 164 -12.47 -10.08 2.13
C PHE A 164 -13.93 -10.47 2.35
N GLY A 165 -14.86 -9.96 1.55
CA GLY A 165 -16.26 -10.38 1.57
C GLY A 165 -16.42 -11.87 1.28
N VAL A 166 -15.73 -12.39 0.27
CA VAL A 166 -15.72 -13.83 -0.05
C VAL A 166 -15.08 -14.63 1.07
N ILE A 167 -13.92 -14.19 1.59
CA ILE A 167 -13.25 -14.86 2.72
C ILE A 167 -14.17 -14.92 3.94
N ASN A 168 -14.82 -13.81 4.30
CA ASN A 168 -15.75 -13.75 5.43
C ASN A 168 -16.93 -14.69 5.26
N THR A 169 -17.51 -14.74 4.07
CA THR A 169 -18.65 -15.63 3.77
C THR A 169 -18.25 -17.10 3.93
N ILE A 170 -17.10 -17.49 3.42
CA ILE A 170 -16.62 -18.87 3.52
C ILE A 170 -16.23 -19.20 4.98
N GLU A 171 -15.53 -18.31 5.67
CA GLU A 171 -15.14 -18.48 7.07
C GLU A 171 -16.37 -18.73 7.98
N GLN A 172 -17.46 -17.98 7.77
CA GLN A 172 -18.71 -18.14 8.53
C GLN A 172 -19.43 -19.46 8.23
N HIS A 173 -19.48 -19.87 6.97
CA HIS A 173 -20.18 -21.11 6.57
C HIS A 173 -19.38 -22.39 6.82
N THR A 174 -18.07 -22.29 7.00
CA THR A 174 -17.19 -23.45 7.13
C THR A 174 -16.54 -23.57 8.53
N HIS A 175 -17.03 -22.79 9.50
CA HIS A 175 -16.50 -22.79 10.89
C HIS A 175 -15.01 -22.50 10.98
N GLY A 176 -14.52 -21.50 10.20
CA GLY A 176 -13.18 -20.98 10.34
C GLY A 176 -12.15 -21.49 9.32
N LYS A 177 -12.58 -22.07 8.20
CA LYS A 177 -11.67 -22.44 7.11
C LYS A 177 -11.20 -21.20 6.35
N ILE A 178 -9.92 -20.91 6.43
CA ILE A 178 -9.26 -19.73 5.84
C ILE A 178 -7.94 -20.08 5.15
N GLU A 179 -7.64 -21.37 5.05
CA GLU A 179 -6.44 -21.83 4.36
C GLU A 179 -6.69 -21.89 2.85
N ARG A 180 -5.65 -21.70 2.08
CA ARG A 180 -5.71 -21.70 0.61
C ARG A 180 -6.31 -22.99 0.03
N GLU A 181 -5.99 -24.13 0.65
CA GLU A 181 -6.47 -25.45 0.22
C GLU A 181 -7.98 -25.61 0.41
N ASP A 182 -8.59 -24.92 1.35
CA ASP A 182 -10.02 -24.95 1.62
C ASP A 182 -10.86 -24.35 0.46
N TYR A 183 -10.22 -23.59 -0.43
CA TYR A 183 -10.84 -22.95 -1.58
C TYR A 183 -10.73 -23.80 -2.85
N ASN A 184 -10.08 -24.98 -2.77
CA ASN A 184 -9.99 -25.89 -3.90
C ASN A 184 -11.38 -26.41 -4.29
N GLY A 185 -11.73 -26.28 -5.57
CA GLY A 185 -13.02 -26.70 -6.07
C GLY A 185 -14.20 -25.79 -5.73
N LEU A 186 -13.97 -24.59 -5.18
CA LEU A 186 -15.00 -23.60 -4.85
C LEU A 186 -15.90 -23.29 -6.07
N TYR A 187 -15.36 -23.33 -7.30
CA TYR A 187 -16.14 -23.10 -8.52
C TYR A 187 -17.24 -24.14 -8.74
N LYS A 188 -17.09 -25.36 -8.22
CA LYS A 188 -18.10 -26.43 -8.29
C LYS A 188 -19.21 -26.24 -7.27
N THR A 189 -18.86 -25.74 -6.08
CA THR A 189 -19.79 -25.57 -4.96
C THR A 189 -20.49 -24.22 -4.98
N ASN A 190 -19.75 -23.15 -5.31
CA ASN A 190 -20.27 -21.79 -5.35
C ASN A 190 -19.61 -20.96 -6.47
N PRO A 191 -20.08 -21.08 -7.72
CA PRO A 191 -19.49 -20.40 -8.87
C PRO A 191 -19.57 -18.86 -8.78
N LYS A 192 -20.60 -18.31 -8.10
CA LYS A 192 -20.75 -16.86 -7.95
C LYS A 192 -19.66 -16.27 -7.06
N LEU A 193 -19.40 -16.88 -5.91
CA LEU A 193 -18.32 -16.43 -5.01
C LEU A 193 -16.94 -16.58 -5.67
N THR A 194 -16.73 -17.68 -6.41
CA THR A 194 -15.49 -17.88 -7.16
C THR A 194 -15.28 -16.79 -8.20
N MET A 195 -16.33 -16.44 -8.96
CA MET A 195 -16.26 -15.38 -9.96
C MET A 195 -15.89 -14.03 -9.33
N VAL A 196 -16.57 -13.65 -8.24
CA VAL A 196 -16.27 -12.39 -7.52
C VAL A 196 -14.82 -12.38 -7.04
N MET A 197 -14.35 -13.46 -6.40
CA MET A 197 -12.99 -13.56 -5.91
C MET A 197 -11.96 -13.47 -7.03
N THR A 198 -12.19 -14.19 -8.14
CA THR A 198 -11.28 -14.21 -9.29
C THR A 198 -11.17 -12.83 -9.94
N LEU A 199 -12.30 -12.16 -10.20
CA LEU A 199 -12.32 -10.82 -10.79
C LEU A 199 -11.65 -9.80 -9.88
N ALA A 200 -11.89 -9.86 -8.57
CA ALA A 200 -11.28 -8.98 -7.59
C ALA A 200 -9.75 -9.20 -7.49
N LEU A 201 -9.29 -10.46 -7.47
CA LEU A 201 -7.86 -10.78 -7.48
C LEU A 201 -7.18 -10.35 -8.77
N PHE A 202 -7.81 -10.49 -9.94
CA PHE A 202 -7.29 -9.99 -11.21
C PHE A 202 -7.19 -8.47 -11.23
N SER A 203 -8.15 -7.77 -10.63
CA SER A 203 -8.07 -6.32 -10.45
C SER A 203 -6.90 -5.94 -9.53
N LEU A 204 -6.72 -6.60 -8.38
CA LEU A 204 -5.59 -6.35 -7.48
C LEU A 204 -4.23 -6.67 -8.13
N ALA A 205 -4.17 -7.71 -8.95
CA ALA A 205 -2.98 -8.05 -9.72
C ALA A 205 -2.66 -7.00 -10.80
N GLY A 206 -3.66 -6.26 -11.28
CA GLY A 206 -3.49 -5.28 -12.35
C GLY A 206 -3.47 -5.91 -13.74
N ILE A 207 -4.31 -6.94 -13.97
CA ILE A 207 -4.44 -7.61 -15.27
C ILE A 207 -5.42 -6.80 -16.13
N PRO A 208 -5.08 -6.44 -17.40
CA PRO A 208 -6.06 -5.89 -18.33
C PRO A 208 -7.22 -6.89 -18.57
N PRO A 209 -8.47 -6.48 -18.72
CA PRO A 209 -9.02 -5.11 -18.82
C PRO A 209 -9.58 -4.55 -17.50
N PHE A 210 -9.15 -5.04 -16.35
CA PHE A 210 -9.72 -4.64 -15.05
C PHE A 210 -9.27 -3.24 -14.60
N ALA A 211 -10.09 -2.59 -13.77
CA ALA A 211 -9.82 -1.23 -13.27
C ALA A 211 -8.49 -1.12 -12.51
N GLY A 212 -8.04 -2.20 -11.85
CA GLY A 212 -6.75 -2.26 -11.17
C GLY A 212 -5.54 -2.09 -12.10
N PHE A 213 -5.63 -2.49 -13.36
CA PHE A 213 -4.61 -2.21 -14.35
C PHE A 213 -4.48 -0.71 -14.61
N PHE A 214 -5.59 -0.05 -14.91
CA PHE A 214 -5.59 1.40 -15.19
C PHE A 214 -5.13 2.21 -13.97
N SER A 215 -5.52 1.79 -12.77
CA SER A 215 -5.09 2.48 -11.54
C SER A 215 -3.58 2.43 -11.34
N LYS A 216 -2.95 1.28 -11.57
CA LYS A 216 -1.48 1.14 -11.54
C LYS A 216 -0.82 1.90 -12.68
N PHE A 217 -1.38 1.82 -13.88
CA PHE A 217 -0.87 2.51 -15.05
C PHE A 217 -0.77 4.02 -14.83
N PHE A 218 -1.82 4.66 -14.29
CA PHE A 218 -1.79 6.10 -14.00
C PHE A 218 -0.76 6.48 -12.94
N ILE A 219 -0.57 5.65 -11.91
CA ILE A 219 0.48 5.87 -10.91
C ILE A 219 1.87 5.79 -11.55
N PHE A 220 2.10 4.79 -12.40
CA PHE A 220 3.38 4.64 -13.09
C PHE A 220 3.65 5.79 -14.04
N MET A 221 2.65 6.25 -14.79
CA MET A 221 2.79 7.43 -15.64
C MET A 221 3.15 8.66 -14.83
N ALA A 222 2.45 8.92 -13.73
CA ALA A 222 2.74 10.07 -12.86
C ALA A 222 4.16 10.03 -12.27
N ALA A 223 4.63 8.86 -11.84
CA ALA A 223 6.00 8.70 -11.33
C ALA A 223 7.05 8.78 -12.45
N PHE A 224 6.73 8.28 -13.65
CA PHE A 224 7.60 8.37 -14.81
C PHE A 224 7.79 9.81 -15.27
N ASP A 225 6.70 10.56 -15.39
CA ASP A 225 6.71 11.99 -15.76
C ASP A 225 7.43 12.85 -14.71
N ALA A 226 7.44 12.41 -13.44
CA ALA A 226 8.21 13.04 -12.37
C ALA A 226 9.72 12.67 -12.39
N GLY A 227 10.18 11.85 -13.36
CA GLY A 227 11.60 11.49 -13.54
C GLY A 227 12.06 10.22 -12.83
N PHE A 228 11.19 9.48 -12.13
CA PHE A 228 11.54 8.26 -11.38
C PHE A 228 11.53 6.99 -12.25
N HIS A 229 12.16 7.05 -13.44
CA HIS A 229 12.11 5.98 -14.44
C HIS A 229 12.61 4.63 -13.94
N LEU A 230 13.77 4.60 -13.26
CA LEU A 230 14.34 3.35 -12.72
C LEU A 230 13.40 2.70 -11.69
N LEU A 231 12.80 3.51 -10.82
CA LEU A 231 11.88 3.04 -9.80
C LEU A 231 10.60 2.43 -10.40
N VAL A 232 10.08 3.05 -11.47
CA VAL A 232 8.93 2.53 -12.22
C VAL A 232 9.27 1.19 -12.86
N PHE A 233 10.43 1.04 -13.51
CA PHE A 233 10.86 -0.24 -14.08
C PHE A 233 11.01 -1.34 -13.02
N LEU A 234 11.63 -1.06 -11.88
CA LEU A 234 11.75 -2.02 -10.78
C LEU A 234 10.38 -2.42 -10.23
N SER A 235 9.45 -1.48 -10.12
CA SER A 235 8.10 -1.74 -9.64
C SER A 235 7.29 -2.60 -10.63
N LEU A 236 7.47 -2.40 -11.94
CA LEU A 236 6.83 -3.19 -13.00
C LEU A 236 7.28 -4.65 -13.00
N ILE A 237 8.57 -4.93 -12.76
CA ILE A 237 9.09 -6.31 -12.66
C ILE A 237 8.34 -7.08 -11.57
N HIS A 238 8.07 -6.45 -10.44
CA HIS A 238 7.42 -7.08 -9.30
C HIS A 238 5.90 -7.31 -9.48
N ILE A 239 5.25 -6.66 -10.46
CA ILE A 239 3.85 -6.95 -10.81
C ILE A 239 3.74 -8.33 -11.48
N SER A 240 4.69 -8.70 -12.33
CA SER A 240 4.63 -9.90 -13.15
C SER A 240 5.19 -11.17 -12.46
N GLU A 241 6.03 -11.04 -11.45
CA GLU A 241 6.67 -12.19 -10.80
C GLU A 241 5.72 -13.13 -10.03
N PRO A 242 4.69 -12.67 -9.27
CA PRO A 242 3.81 -13.57 -8.54
C PRO A 242 2.99 -14.50 -9.44
N THR A 243 2.72 -14.08 -10.66
CA THR A 243 1.92 -14.85 -11.62
C THR A 243 2.74 -15.92 -12.36
N ARG A 244 4.04 -15.71 -12.52
CA ARG A 244 4.91 -16.60 -13.32
C ARG A 244 5.30 -17.90 -12.60
N ARG A 245 5.36 -17.91 -11.26
CA ARG A 245 5.74 -19.10 -10.46
C ARG A 245 4.59 -20.02 -10.08
N ARG A 246 3.37 -19.69 -10.42
CA ARG A 246 2.21 -20.54 -10.22
C ARG A 246 1.67 -20.96 -11.59
N GLY A 247 2.44 -21.85 -12.24
CA GLY A 247 1.88 -22.63 -13.34
C GLY A 247 0.55 -23.20 -12.88
N ILE A 248 -0.50 -22.82 -13.58
CA ILE A 248 -1.83 -23.44 -13.48
C ILE A 248 -1.61 -24.86 -13.99
N SER A 249 -1.43 -25.79 -13.08
CA SER A 249 -1.59 -27.22 -13.34
C SER A 249 -2.96 -27.66 -12.84
#